data_e2c571c6baae83b35052fa21e9c85c97
#
_entry.id   e2c571c6baae83b35052fa21e9c85c97
#
_cell.length_a   1.000
_cell.length_b   1.000
_cell.length_c   1.000
_cell.angle_alpha   90.00
_cell.angle_beta   90.00
_cell.angle_gamma   90.00
#
_symmetry.space_group_name_H-M   'P 1'
#
loop_
_entity.id
_entity.type
_entity.pdbx_description
1 polymer ?
#
loop_
_entity_poly.entity_id
_entity_poly.type
_entity_poly.pdbx_seq_one_letter_code
_entity_poly.pdbx_strand_id
1 'polypeptide(L)'
;MSKKVKLSVAVVSVVLVVAALIVGALWHFGAFITDCSAVVGLESLEWQGRTYSPRYGKYDLGRRIAKTTNGLDVYEIKGDPEHNFLLVSSFVDSTLYVSDDYEIPTCGRLTGANWNFKDITDKEFLNAVAAILAESHVQGGYKSPYGGLFVENEVQNLEALYVAYENCPVATVNMGFMGKLNGKWIITVQVSPDRSECKYYNIPDQYVGILERYL
;
A
#
# COMPACT_ATOMS: atom_id res chain seq x y z
N MET A 1 0.90 56.92 -16.25
CA MET A 1 1.92 56.13 -15.51
C MET A 1 3.20 56.08 -16.28
N SER A 2 4.33 56.54 -15.72
CA SER A 2 5.61 56.57 -16.44
C SER A 2 6.13 55.16 -16.71
N LYS A 3 6.96 54.97 -17.74
CA LYS A 3 7.57 53.65 -18.08
C LYS A 3 8.30 53.02 -16.88
N LYS A 4 8.95 53.84 -16.03
CA LYS A 4 9.65 53.38 -14.82
C LYS A 4 8.70 52.76 -13.78
N VAL A 5 7.50 53.37 -13.57
CA VAL A 5 6.52 52.87 -12.64
C VAL A 5 5.89 51.56 -13.14
N LYS A 6 5.63 51.42 -14.45
CA LYS A 6 5.15 50.16 -15.04
C LYS A 6 6.17 49.03 -14.89
N LEU A 7 7.45 49.30 -15.09
CA LEU A 7 8.52 48.33 -14.94
C LEU A 7 8.67 47.89 -13.48
N SER A 8 8.62 48.82 -12.52
CA SER A 8 8.71 48.50 -11.10
C SER A 8 7.53 47.64 -10.63
N VAL A 9 6.29 47.95 -11.08
CA VAL A 9 5.10 47.16 -10.77
C VAL A 9 5.24 45.74 -11.35
N ALA A 10 5.70 45.60 -12.59
CA ALA A 10 5.90 44.27 -13.19
C ALA A 10 6.96 43.45 -12.45
N VAL A 11 8.05 44.02 -12.04
CA VAL A 11 9.11 43.33 -11.27
C VAL A 11 8.57 42.87 -9.90
N VAL A 12 7.89 43.77 -9.19
CA VAL A 12 7.30 43.43 -7.88
C VAL A 12 6.28 42.30 -8.03
N SER A 13 5.43 42.33 -9.06
CA SER A 13 4.43 41.26 -9.30
C SER A 13 5.10 39.90 -9.57
N VAL A 14 6.18 39.87 -10.37
CA VAL A 14 6.93 38.63 -10.63
C VAL A 14 7.56 38.09 -9.35
N VAL A 15 8.16 38.94 -8.53
CA VAL A 15 8.78 38.53 -7.25
C VAL A 15 7.73 37.94 -6.31
N LEU A 16 6.53 38.55 -6.21
CA LEU A 16 5.45 38.05 -5.37
C LEU A 16 4.92 36.68 -5.85
N VAL A 17 4.78 36.50 -7.17
CA VAL A 17 4.36 35.21 -7.74
C VAL A 17 5.41 34.12 -7.44
N VAL A 18 6.67 34.40 -7.65
CA VAL A 18 7.76 33.46 -7.36
C VAL A 18 7.80 33.12 -5.87
N ALA A 19 7.69 34.11 -5.00
CA ALA A 19 7.63 33.90 -3.55
C ALA A 19 6.43 33.03 -3.16
N ALA A 20 5.24 33.28 -3.70
CA ALA A 20 4.06 32.46 -3.45
C ALA A 20 4.22 31.01 -3.92
N LEU A 21 4.86 30.78 -5.09
CA LEU A 21 5.15 29.45 -5.59
C LEU A 21 6.15 28.71 -4.69
N ILE A 22 7.21 29.41 -4.22
CA ILE A 22 8.17 28.83 -3.27
C ILE A 22 7.49 28.46 -1.95
N VAL A 23 6.71 29.37 -1.38
CA VAL A 23 6.00 29.10 -0.12
C VAL A 23 4.99 27.96 -0.30
N GLY A 24 4.25 27.94 -1.41
CA GLY A 24 3.35 26.85 -1.74
C GLY A 24 4.04 25.51 -1.89
N ALA A 25 5.20 25.46 -2.56
CA ALA A 25 6.02 24.27 -2.68
C ALA A 25 6.55 23.83 -1.30
N LEU A 26 7.10 24.73 -0.50
CA LEU A 26 7.58 24.41 0.84
C LEU A 26 6.45 23.87 1.73
N TRP A 27 5.25 24.44 1.61
CA TRP A 27 4.09 23.94 2.35
C TRP A 27 3.67 22.55 1.87
N HIS A 28 3.63 22.34 0.56
CA HIS A 28 3.30 21.04 -0.04
C HIS A 28 4.29 19.96 0.40
N PHE A 29 5.58 20.27 0.47
CA PHE A 29 6.59 19.33 0.96
C PHE A 29 6.69 19.27 2.49
N GLY A 30 5.81 19.94 3.23
CA GLY A 30 5.76 19.89 4.69
C GLY A 30 6.95 20.56 5.38
N ALA A 31 7.57 21.57 4.77
CA ALA A 31 8.70 22.29 5.37
C ALA A 31 8.33 23.03 6.68
N PHE A 32 7.04 23.32 6.88
CA PHE A 32 6.52 24.00 8.07
C PHE A 32 5.88 23.05 9.09
N ILE A 33 6.12 21.74 8.96
CA ILE A 33 5.62 20.75 9.91
C ILE A 33 6.39 20.90 11.22
N THR A 34 5.67 21.19 12.27
CA THR A 34 6.18 21.33 13.64
C THR A 34 5.74 20.19 14.56
N ASP A 35 4.81 19.35 14.11
CA ASP A 35 4.39 18.18 14.87
C ASP A 35 5.51 17.13 14.90
N CYS A 36 6.08 16.90 16.07
CA CYS A 36 7.12 15.90 16.33
C CYS A 36 6.63 14.89 17.38
N SER A 37 5.32 14.65 17.46
CA SER A 37 4.69 13.82 18.48
C SER A 37 4.59 12.34 18.13
N ALA A 38 4.85 11.97 16.87
CA ALA A 38 4.79 10.58 16.48
C ALA A 38 5.93 9.76 17.12
N VAL A 39 5.62 8.61 17.70
CA VAL A 39 6.56 7.72 18.39
C VAL A 39 6.62 6.39 17.66
N VAL A 40 7.78 6.05 17.11
CA VAL A 40 8.03 4.73 16.51
C VAL A 40 8.62 3.80 17.56
N GLY A 41 7.88 2.73 17.87
CA GLY A 41 8.35 1.58 18.63
C GLY A 41 9.00 0.51 17.74
N LEU A 42 9.33 -0.65 18.32
CA LEU A 42 9.91 -1.79 17.56
C LEU A 42 8.91 -2.36 16.55
N GLU A 43 7.63 -2.39 16.89
CA GLU A 43 6.56 -3.00 16.08
C GLU A 43 5.31 -2.12 15.96
N SER A 44 5.41 -0.83 16.34
CA SER A 44 4.26 0.08 16.31
C SER A 44 4.68 1.51 16.05
N LEU A 45 3.70 2.29 15.57
CA LEU A 45 3.76 3.74 15.50
C LEU A 45 2.61 4.30 16.34
N GLU A 46 2.89 5.25 17.22
CA GLU A 46 1.88 6.01 17.95
C GLU A 46 1.81 7.43 17.41
N TRP A 47 0.63 7.91 17.10
CA TRP A 47 0.41 9.28 16.63
C TRP A 47 -1.02 9.73 16.92
N GLN A 48 -1.20 10.93 17.47
CA GLN A 48 -2.48 11.54 17.82
C GLN A 48 -3.42 10.62 18.63
N GLY A 49 -2.85 9.82 19.55
CA GLY A 49 -3.59 8.91 20.41
C GLY A 49 -4.07 7.62 19.75
N ARG A 50 -3.66 7.35 18.51
CA ARG A 50 -3.89 6.10 17.80
C ARG A 50 -2.61 5.29 17.73
N THR A 51 -2.77 3.98 17.73
CA THR A 51 -1.69 3.01 17.52
C THR A 51 -1.81 2.42 16.12
N TYR A 52 -0.68 2.21 15.47
CA TYR A 52 -0.58 1.70 14.12
C TYR A 52 0.41 0.55 14.07
N SER A 53 0.07 -0.49 13.33
CA SER A 53 0.91 -1.67 13.10
C SER A 53 1.52 -1.66 11.69
N PRO A 54 2.76 -2.16 11.52
CA PRO A 54 3.41 -2.20 10.23
C PRO A 54 2.69 -3.16 9.27
N ARG A 55 2.61 -2.76 8.00
CA ARG A 55 1.98 -3.53 6.93
C ARG A 55 2.74 -3.39 5.62
N TYR A 56 2.50 -4.32 4.71
CA TYR A 56 2.95 -4.24 3.34
C TYR A 56 1.80 -3.78 2.44
N GLY A 57 2.09 -2.89 1.50
CA GLY A 57 1.10 -2.41 0.56
C GLY A 57 1.70 -1.53 -0.52
N LYS A 58 0.93 -1.29 -1.59
CA LYS A 58 1.22 -0.27 -2.60
C LYS A 58 0.30 0.91 -2.38
N TYR A 59 0.84 2.10 -2.44
CA TYR A 59 0.15 3.33 -2.10
C TYR A 59 0.69 4.50 -2.91
N ASP A 60 -0.12 5.53 -3.01
CA ASP A 60 0.30 6.84 -3.49
C ASP A 60 0.68 7.72 -2.31
N LEU A 61 1.91 8.21 -2.30
CA LEU A 61 2.42 9.07 -1.25
C LEU A 61 1.71 10.43 -1.28
N GLY A 62 1.21 10.86 -0.12
CA GLY A 62 0.67 12.18 0.12
C GLY A 62 1.75 13.16 0.62
N ARG A 63 1.34 14.17 1.37
CA ARG A 63 2.25 15.17 1.95
C ARG A 63 2.83 14.68 3.27
N ARG A 64 3.95 15.26 3.67
CA ARG A 64 4.45 15.10 5.03
C ARG A 64 3.54 15.83 6.02
N ILE A 65 3.15 15.15 7.10
CA ILE A 65 2.20 15.66 8.11
C ILE A 65 2.79 15.77 9.50
N ALA A 66 3.81 14.95 9.82
CA ALA A 66 4.45 14.96 11.13
C ALA A 66 5.91 14.51 11.03
N LYS A 67 6.58 14.53 12.16
CA LYS A 67 7.87 13.84 12.39
C LYS A 67 7.75 12.96 13.63
N THR A 68 8.54 11.91 13.64
CA THR A 68 8.71 11.10 14.84
C THR A 68 9.63 11.80 15.84
N THR A 69 9.58 11.41 17.09
CA THR A 69 10.45 11.94 18.16
C THR A 69 11.95 11.72 17.88
N ASN A 70 12.29 10.74 17.05
CA ASN A 70 13.66 10.48 16.59
C ASN A 70 13.98 11.08 15.21
N GLY A 71 13.09 11.94 14.70
CA GLY A 71 13.34 12.78 13.52
C GLY A 71 12.98 12.17 12.16
N LEU A 72 12.34 10.99 12.11
CA LEU A 72 11.85 10.39 10.87
C LEU A 72 10.64 11.17 10.36
N ASP A 73 10.49 11.24 9.04
CA ASP A 73 9.34 11.91 8.43
C ASP A 73 8.11 10.98 8.40
N VAL A 74 6.93 11.55 8.71
CA VAL A 74 5.64 10.87 8.66
C VAL A 74 4.80 11.48 7.55
N TYR A 75 4.31 10.64 6.65
CA TYR A 75 3.52 11.03 5.50
C TYR A 75 2.11 10.44 5.58
N GLU A 76 1.13 11.22 5.12
CA GLU A 76 -0.20 10.70 4.81
C GLU A 76 -0.18 9.89 3.52
N ILE A 77 -1.18 9.03 3.36
CA ILE A 77 -1.43 8.30 2.11
C ILE A 77 -2.52 9.05 1.32
N LYS A 78 -2.31 9.24 0.02
CA LYS A 78 -3.29 9.87 -0.85
C LYS A 78 -4.62 9.11 -0.82
N GLY A 79 -5.73 9.84 -0.67
CA GLY A 79 -7.05 9.24 -0.60
C GLY A 79 -7.45 8.72 0.77
N ASP A 80 -6.63 8.95 1.80
CA ASP A 80 -6.90 8.57 3.19
C ASP A 80 -7.01 9.81 4.11
N PRO A 81 -8.11 10.56 4.05
CA PRO A 81 -8.27 11.77 4.87
C PRO A 81 -8.37 11.49 6.37
N GLU A 82 -8.68 10.25 6.77
CA GLU A 82 -8.82 9.82 8.16
C GLU A 82 -7.50 9.34 8.76
N HIS A 83 -6.43 9.30 7.95
CA HIS A 83 -5.11 8.82 8.35
C HIS A 83 -5.14 7.40 8.94
N ASN A 84 -5.91 6.51 8.32
CA ASN A 84 -5.90 5.09 8.66
C ASN A 84 -4.58 4.42 8.29
N PHE A 85 -3.88 5.01 7.31
CA PHE A 85 -2.56 4.59 6.87
C PHE A 85 -1.56 5.73 6.97
N LEU A 86 -0.38 5.42 7.46
CA LEU A 86 0.73 6.36 7.56
C LEU A 86 2.01 5.72 7.01
N LEU A 87 2.85 6.52 6.39
CA LEU A 87 4.19 6.09 6.01
C LEU A 87 5.21 6.78 6.90
N VAL A 88 6.07 6.01 7.53
CA VAL A 88 7.27 6.53 8.19
C VAL A 88 8.47 6.27 7.29
N SER A 89 9.20 7.32 6.97
CA SER A 89 10.34 7.22 6.07
C SER A 89 11.61 7.77 6.71
N SER A 90 12.66 6.99 6.58
CA SER A 90 14.04 7.40 6.75
C SER A 90 14.70 7.64 5.38
N PHE A 91 15.96 8.10 5.38
CA PHE A 91 16.71 8.30 4.14
C PHE A 91 16.90 6.99 3.32
N VAL A 92 16.89 5.83 3.98
CA VAL A 92 17.22 4.52 3.37
C VAL A 92 16.05 3.56 3.33
N ASP A 93 15.00 3.78 4.13
CA ASP A 93 13.89 2.83 4.26
C ASP A 93 12.58 3.53 4.58
N SER A 94 11.47 2.88 4.24
CA SER A 94 10.14 3.36 4.57
C SER A 94 9.23 2.22 4.96
N THR A 95 8.43 2.43 6.00
CA THR A 95 7.48 1.46 6.52
C THR A 95 6.08 2.04 6.47
N LEU A 96 5.17 1.30 5.84
CA LEU A 96 3.74 1.58 5.88
C LEU A 96 3.17 1.06 7.21
N TYR A 97 2.35 1.86 7.85
CA TYR A 97 1.63 1.53 9.07
C TYR A 97 0.13 1.66 8.83
N VAL A 98 -0.66 0.79 9.43
CA VAL A 98 -2.12 0.84 9.42
C VAL A 98 -2.62 0.99 10.86
N SER A 99 -3.61 1.83 11.07
CA SER A 99 -4.22 2.02 12.38
C SER A 99 -4.86 0.72 12.88
N ASP A 100 -4.66 0.40 14.16
CA ASP A 100 -5.15 -0.84 14.75
C ASP A 100 -6.68 -0.87 14.86
N ASP A 101 -7.34 0.29 14.79
CA ASP A 101 -8.80 0.44 14.75
C ASP A 101 -9.38 0.42 13.32
N TYR A 102 -8.54 0.30 12.28
CA TYR A 102 -8.99 0.20 10.89
C TYR A 102 -8.98 -1.24 10.40
N GLU A 103 -10.14 -1.72 9.97
CA GLU A 103 -10.27 -3.03 9.37
C GLU A 103 -10.02 -2.96 7.85
N ILE A 104 -8.89 -3.55 7.42
CA ILE A 104 -8.56 -3.65 6.00
C ILE A 104 -9.59 -4.56 5.32
N PRO A 105 -10.24 -4.12 4.22
CA PRO A 105 -11.16 -4.96 3.49
C PRO A 105 -10.50 -6.27 3.03
N THR A 106 -11.19 -7.39 3.25
CA THR A 106 -10.76 -8.73 2.81
C THR A 106 -11.61 -9.27 1.67
N CYS A 107 -12.72 -8.63 1.38
CA CYS A 107 -13.64 -8.96 0.28
C CYS A 107 -14.27 -7.69 -0.27
N GLY A 108 -14.83 -7.77 -1.46
CA GLY A 108 -15.52 -6.66 -2.12
C GLY A 108 -15.04 -6.43 -3.53
N ARG A 109 -15.44 -5.29 -4.10
CA ARG A 109 -15.07 -4.91 -5.45
C ARG A 109 -13.61 -4.45 -5.50
N LEU A 110 -12.86 -5.06 -6.41
CA LEU A 110 -11.49 -4.66 -6.72
C LEU A 110 -11.49 -3.56 -7.77
N THR A 111 -10.62 -2.57 -7.57
CA THR A 111 -10.36 -1.47 -8.52
C THR A 111 -9.03 -1.64 -9.24
N GLY A 112 -8.13 -2.45 -8.70
CA GLY A 112 -6.85 -2.77 -9.28
C GLY A 112 -6.19 -3.96 -8.58
N ALA A 113 -5.21 -4.52 -9.23
CA ALA A 113 -4.31 -5.50 -8.66
C ALA A 113 -2.88 -5.26 -9.15
N ASN A 114 -1.90 -5.73 -8.39
CA ASN A 114 -0.54 -5.86 -8.87
C ASN A 114 -0.09 -7.29 -8.60
N TRP A 115 0.29 -7.99 -9.66
CA TRP A 115 0.78 -9.34 -9.62
C TRP A 115 1.89 -9.52 -10.65
N ASN A 116 2.93 -10.24 -10.30
CA ASN A 116 4.11 -10.44 -11.15
C ASN A 116 4.67 -9.08 -11.65
N PHE A 117 4.76 -8.08 -10.75
CA PHE A 117 5.20 -6.70 -11.02
C PHE A 117 4.39 -5.94 -12.08
N LYS A 118 3.23 -6.47 -12.49
CA LYS A 118 2.33 -5.82 -13.46
C LYS A 118 1.14 -5.23 -12.72
N ASP A 119 0.84 -3.96 -13.01
CA ASP A 119 -0.40 -3.34 -12.57
C ASP A 119 -1.53 -3.76 -13.51
N ILE A 120 -2.61 -4.27 -12.95
CA ILE A 120 -3.71 -4.88 -13.67
C ILE A 120 -5.00 -4.17 -13.31
N THR A 121 -5.67 -3.60 -14.31
CA THR A 121 -6.97 -2.93 -14.17
C THR A 121 -8.06 -3.61 -15.02
N ASP A 122 -7.72 -4.73 -15.66
CA ASP A 122 -8.65 -5.53 -16.44
C ASP A 122 -9.77 -6.10 -15.58
N LYS A 123 -11.01 -5.82 -15.94
CA LYS A 123 -12.19 -6.19 -15.15
C LYS A 123 -12.40 -7.70 -15.04
N GLU A 124 -12.05 -8.46 -16.07
CA GLU A 124 -12.22 -9.92 -16.06
C GLU A 124 -11.24 -10.53 -15.05
N PHE A 125 -9.97 -10.08 -15.07
CA PHE A 125 -8.98 -10.48 -14.09
C PHE A 125 -9.40 -10.09 -12.66
N LEU A 126 -9.81 -8.83 -12.44
CA LEU A 126 -10.20 -8.33 -11.11
C LEU A 126 -11.41 -9.10 -10.57
N ASN A 127 -12.41 -9.39 -11.41
CA ASN A 127 -13.56 -10.19 -10.99
C ASN A 127 -13.17 -11.63 -10.65
N ALA A 128 -12.27 -12.24 -11.44
CA ALA A 128 -11.76 -13.58 -11.16
C ALA A 128 -11.01 -13.61 -9.83
N VAL A 129 -10.10 -12.66 -9.59
CA VAL A 129 -9.37 -12.56 -8.33
C VAL A 129 -10.31 -12.31 -7.15
N ALA A 130 -11.29 -11.42 -7.27
CA ALA A 130 -12.27 -11.17 -6.22
C ALA A 130 -13.07 -12.44 -5.87
N ALA A 131 -13.48 -13.22 -6.88
CA ALA A 131 -14.17 -14.48 -6.67
C ALA A 131 -13.27 -15.53 -5.99
N ILE A 132 -12.02 -15.68 -6.43
CA ILE A 132 -11.04 -16.57 -5.80
C ILE A 132 -10.83 -16.21 -4.33
N LEU A 133 -10.68 -14.92 -4.02
CA LEU A 133 -10.50 -14.44 -2.66
C LEU A 133 -11.75 -14.75 -1.80
N ALA A 134 -12.92 -14.54 -2.33
CA ALA A 134 -14.18 -14.86 -1.63
C ALA A 134 -14.34 -16.37 -1.37
N GLU A 135 -14.02 -17.21 -2.36
CA GLU A 135 -14.09 -18.67 -2.25
C GLU A 135 -13.04 -19.21 -1.27
N SER A 136 -11.82 -18.64 -1.25
CA SER A 136 -10.75 -19.10 -0.36
C SER A 136 -11.03 -18.85 1.12
N HIS A 137 -11.93 -17.94 1.46
CA HIS A 137 -12.41 -17.77 2.84
C HIS A 137 -13.37 -18.89 3.28
N VAL A 138 -14.05 -19.53 2.36
CA VAL A 138 -15.10 -20.53 2.62
C VAL A 138 -14.53 -21.94 2.53
N GLN A 139 -13.60 -22.19 1.63
CA GLN A 139 -13.00 -23.51 1.42
C GLN A 139 -11.84 -23.71 2.41
N GLY A 140 -11.86 -24.77 3.18
CA GLY A 140 -10.69 -25.17 3.98
C GLY A 140 -9.45 -25.28 3.09
N GLY A 141 -8.30 -24.87 3.58
CA GLY A 141 -7.03 -24.96 2.85
C GLY A 141 -6.06 -25.93 3.53
N TYR A 142 -4.95 -26.18 2.88
CA TYR A 142 -3.85 -26.92 3.48
C TYR A 142 -3.03 -26.01 4.38
N LYS A 143 -2.76 -26.47 5.60
CA LYS A 143 -1.85 -25.79 6.53
C LYS A 143 -0.43 -26.26 6.22
N SER A 144 0.45 -25.33 5.90
CA SER A 144 1.86 -25.63 5.69
C SER A 144 2.73 -24.62 6.46
N PRO A 145 3.78 -25.08 7.14
CA PRO A 145 4.81 -24.17 7.62
C PRO A 145 5.37 -23.35 6.44
N TYR A 146 5.58 -22.06 6.66
CA TYR A 146 6.05 -21.15 5.60
C TYR A 146 7.31 -21.64 4.90
N GLY A 147 8.27 -22.22 5.64
CA GLY A 147 9.51 -22.77 5.10
C GLY A 147 9.30 -24.02 4.24
N GLY A 148 8.37 -24.91 4.60
CA GLY A 148 8.11 -26.16 3.87
C GLY A 148 7.53 -25.93 2.47
N LEU A 149 6.71 -24.90 2.29
CA LEU A 149 6.11 -24.59 1.00
C LEU A 149 7.16 -24.33 -0.10
N PHE A 150 8.26 -23.67 0.24
CA PHE A 150 9.28 -23.24 -0.72
C PHE A 150 10.46 -24.23 -0.85
N VAL A 151 10.65 -25.12 0.12
CA VAL A 151 11.81 -26.01 0.15
C VAL A 151 11.49 -27.37 -0.46
N GLU A 152 10.28 -27.88 -0.28
CA GLU A 152 9.92 -29.25 -0.66
C GLU A 152 9.14 -29.36 -1.97
N ASN A 153 8.71 -28.23 -2.56
CA ASN A 153 7.80 -28.24 -3.68
C ASN A 153 8.35 -27.44 -4.86
N GLU A 154 7.98 -27.85 -6.06
CA GLU A 154 8.23 -27.08 -7.28
C GLU A 154 7.32 -25.87 -7.32
N VAL A 155 7.90 -24.68 -7.11
CA VAL A 155 7.19 -23.41 -7.11
C VAL A 155 7.49 -22.68 -8.41
N GLN A 156 6.45 -22.30 -9.15
CA GLN A 156 6.55 -21.54 -10.39
C GLN A 156 5.63 -20.32 -10.34
N ASN A 157 6.19 -19.17 -10.72
CA ASN A 157 5.43 -17.90 -10.83
C ASN A 157 4.64 -17.53 -9.56
N LEU A 158 5.13 -17.92 -8.39
CA LEU A 158 4.51 -17.60 -7.11
C LEU A 158 4.97 -16.19 -6.69
N GLU A 159 4.16 -15.20 -7.02
CA GLU A 159 4.44 -13.79 -6.80
C GLU A 159 3.42 -13.14 -5.85
N ALA A 160 3.86 -12.12 -5.14
CA ALA A 160 2.99 -11.36 -4.26
C ALA A 160 1.81 -10.76 -5.04
N LEU A 161 0.60 -10.95 -4.52
CA LEU A 161 -0.62 -10.39 -5.05
C LEU A 161 -1.09 -9.24 -4.17
N TYR A 162 -0.97 -8.03 -4.68
CA TYR A 162 -1.54 -6.83 -4.08
C TYR A 162 -2.90 -6.56 -4.72
N VAL A 163 -3.90 -6.30 -3.91
CA VAL A 163 -5.25 -5.96 -4.39
C VAL A 163 -5.71 -4.63 -3.81
N ALA A 164 -6.28 -3.80 -4.65
CA ALA A 164 -6.90 -2.53 -4.27
C ALA A 164 -8.41 -2.69 -4.23
N TYR A 165 -9.00 -2.50 -3.06
CA TYR A 165 -10.45 -2.44 -2.87
C TYR A 165 -10.98 -1.03 -3.12
N GLU A 166 -12.23 -0.91 -3.56
CA GLU A 166 -12.86 0.36 -3.95
C GLU A 166 -12.80 1.43 -2.85
N ASN A 167 -12.84 1.03 -1.59
CA ASN A 167 -12.84 1.95 -0.45
C ASN A 167 -11.55 1.86 0.40
N CYS A 168 -10.46 1.35 -0.16
CA CYS A 168 -9.18 1.28 0.53
C CYS A 168 -8.11 2.01 -0.30
N PRO A 169 -7.45 3.05 0.26
CA PRO A 169 -6.47 3.84 -0.46
C PRO A 169 -5.13 3.12 -0.69
N VAL A 170 -4.98 1.93 -0.08
CA VAL A 170 -3.77 1.12 -0.16
C VAL A 170 -4.10 -0.23 -0.81
N ALA A 171 -3.35 -0.59 -1.84
CA ALA A 171 -3.38 -1.96 -2.35
C ALA A 171 -2.58 -2.86 -1.41
N THR A 172 -3.25 -3.77 -0.75
CA THR A 172 -2.66 -4.63 0.28
C THR A 172 -2.29 -6.00 -0.26
N VAL A 173 -1.32 -6.65 0.37
CA VAL A 173 -1.07 -8.08 0.21
C VAL A 173 -2.10 -8.81 1.06
N ASN A 174 -3.28 -9.00 0.50
CA ASN A 174 -4.42 -9.46 1.27
C ASN A 174 -4.35 -10.96 1.55
N MET A 175 -3.87 -11.74 0.58
CA MET A 175 -3.85 -13.20 0.65
C MET A 175 -2.45 -13.79 0.49
N GLY A 176 -1.41 -12.95 0.41
CA GLY A 176 -0.03 -13.41 0.23
C GLY A 176 0.36 -13.54 -1.23
N PHE A 177 0.55 -14.76 -1.70
CA PHE A 177 1.10 -15.04 -3.02
C PHE A 177 0.12 -15.80 -3.90
N MET A 178 0.18 -15.59 -5.20
CA MET A 178 -0.57 -16.34 -6.19
C MET A 178 0.38 -16.88 -7.28
N GLY A 179 0.20 -18.14 -7.69
CA GLY A 179 1.04 -18.78 -8.68
C GLY A 179 0.82 -20.28 -8.78
N LYS A 180 1.83 -21.02 -9.26
CA LYS A 180 1.75 -22.48 -9.40
C LYS A 180 2.60 -23.20 -8.36
N LEU A 181 2.05 -24.26 -7.78
CA LEU A 181 2.72 -25.20 -6.90
C LEU A 181 2.51 -26.61 -7.49
N ASN A 182 3.59 -27.28 -7.88
CA ASN A 182 3.55 -28.59 -8.53
C ASN A 182 2.57 -28.61 -9.74
N GLY A 183 2.60 -27.56 -10.56
CA GLY A 183 1.77 -27.40 -11.73
C GLY A 183 0.31 -27.00 -11.50
N LYS A 184 -0.13 -26.90 -10.25
CA LYS A 184 -1.49 -26.44 -9.90
C LYS A 184 -1.49 -24.99 -9.47
N TRP A 185 -2.47 -24.23 -9.92
CA TRP A 185 -2.66 -22.86 -9.47
C TRP A 185 -3.13 -22.81 -8.03
N ILE A 186 -2.45 -21.99 -7.24
CA ILE A 186 -2.75 -21.77 -5.83
C ILE A 186 -2.75 -20.29 -5.49
N ILE A 187 -3.43 -19.97 -4.39
CA ILE A 187 -3.29 -18.72 -3.67
C ILE A 187 -2.94 -19.04 -2.21
N THR A 188 -1.99 -18.30 -1.63
CA THR A 188 -1.58 -18.50 -0.24
C THR A 188 -2.21 -17.45 0.67
N VAL A 189 -2.53 -17.85 1.89
CA VAL A 189 -3.06 -16.98 2.95
C VAL A 189 -2.12 -17.06 4.13
N GLN A 190 -1.65 -15.91 4.58
CA GLN A 190 -0.92 -15.82 5.83
C GLN A 190 -1.88 -15.96 7.00
N VAL A 191 -1.64 -16.92 7.89
CA VAL A 191 -2.54 -17.25 9.00
C VAL A 191 -2.06 -16.67 10.33
N SER A 192 -0.72 -16.49 10.46
CA SER A 192 -0.11 -15.97 11.68
C SER A 192 0.62 -14.65 11.41
N PRO A 193 0.63 -13.71 12.35
CA PRO A 193 1.35 -12.44 12.22
C PRO A 193 2.86 -12.62 12.02
N ASP A 194 3.45 -13.63 12.65
CA ASP A 194 4.87 -13.97 12.58
C ASP A 194 5.28 -14.73 11.31
N ARG A 195 4.32 -14.97 10.39
CA ARG A 195 4.51 -15.72 9.15
C ARG A 195 4.95 -17.18 9.34
N SER A 196 4.86 -17.73 10.54
CA SER A 196 5.21 -19.12 10.80
C SER A 196 4.24 -20.11 10.17
N GLU A 197 3.01 -19.68 9.90
CA GLU A 197 1.99 -20.49 9.28
C GLU A 197 1.37 -19.80 8.08
N CYS A 198 1.27 -20.52 6.96
CA CYS A 198 0.41 -20.11 5.86
C CYS A 198 -0.46 -21.29 5.41
N LYS A 199 -1.64 -20.96 4.88
CA LYS A 199 -2.50 -21.89 4.16
C LYS A 199 -2.38 -21.60 2.68
N TYR A 200 -2.59 -22.61 1.85
CA TYR A 200 -2.79 -22.40 0.43
C TYR A 200 -4.05 -23.10 -0.04
N TYR A 201 -4.67 -22.55 -1.06
CA TYR A 201 -5.90 -23.03 -1.65
C TYR A 201 -5.68 -23.23 -3.15
N ASN A 202 -6.24 -24.32 -3.68
CA ASN A 202 -6.23 -24.51 -5.13
C ASN A 202 -7.20 -23.50 -5.76
N ILE A 203 -6.74 -22.85 -6.82
CA ILE A 203 -7.60 -21.96 -7.63
C ILE A 203 -8.46 -22.84 -8.53
N PRO A 204 -9.78 -22.62 -8.57
CA PRO A 204 -10.69 -23.36 -9.46
C PRO A 204 -10.30 -23.22 -10.94
N ASP A 205 -10.38 -24.31 -11.70
CA ASP A 205 -9.95 -24.39 -13.09
C ASP A 205 -10.60 -23.34 -14.01
N GLN A 206 -11.81 -22.92 -13.67
CA GLN A 206 -12.55 -21.88 -14.42
C GLN A 206 -11.84 -20.53 -14.47
N TYR A 207 -10.96 -20.23 -13.51
CA TYR A 207 -10.21 -18.97 -13.45
C TYR A 207 -8.81 -19.08 -14.06
N VAL A 208 -8.27 -20.28 -14.24
CA VAL A 208 -6.90 -20.53 -14.68
C VAL A 208 -6.58 -19.83 -16.01
N GLY A 209 -7.47 -19.97 -17.02
CA GLY A 209 -7.25 -19.35 -18.31
C GLY A 209 -7.24 -17.83 -18.29
N ILE A 210 -7.87 -17.20 -17.29
CA ILE A 210 -7.81 -15.75 -17.09
C ILE A 210 -6.46 -15.34 -16.53
N LEU A 211 -6.00 -16.06 -15.51
CA LEU A 211 -4.73 -15.76 -14.83
C LEU A 211 -3.52 -15.97 -15.75
N GLU A 212 -3.52 -17.01 -16.57
CA GLU A 212 -2.40 -17.35 -17.47
C GLU A 212 -2.11 -16.28 -18.53
N ARG A 213 -3.06 -15.41 -18.83
CA ARG A 213 -2.84 -14.27 -19.72
C ARG A 213 -1.90 -13.20 -19.17
N TYR A 214 -1.62 -13.24 -17.85
CA TYR A 214 -0.82 -12.23 -17.14
C TYR A 214 0.53 -12.77 -16.63
N LEU A 215 0.89 -13.98 -16.98
CA LEU A 215 2.21 -14.59 -16.71
C LEU A 215 3.37 -13.95 -17.47
#